data_8ffd75df079327db1d75fef5db010724
#
_entry.id   8ffd75df079327db1d75fef5db010724
#
_cell.length_a   1.000
_cell.length_b   1.000
_cell.length_c   1.000
_cell.angle_alpha   90.00
_cell.angle_beta   90.00
_cell.angle_gamma   90.00
#
_symmetry.space_group_name_H-M   'P 1'
#
loop_
_entity.id
_entity.type
_entity.pdbx_description
1 polymer ?
#
loop_
_entity_poly.entity_id
_entity_poly.type
_entity_poly.pdbx_seq_one_letter_code
_entity_poly.pdbx_strand_id
1 'polypeptide(L)'
;MLLENDMATYEKVLVAVDLSSESDVVLQKAMQISDPDAELNLVYVQEPMDNVYVGIVPQSAAFSGLGDLEAQLGEELKEKLAALGKKFDLPEDKLHILHGSPAHEIHRFAETYATDLIVIGTHGQKGLQLLLGSTANAVLHGAGCDVLSVRIGPEE
;
A
#
# COMPACT_ATOMS: atom_id res chain seq x y z
N MET A 1 38.07 -1.47 -9.42
CA MET A 1 37.41 -2.76 -9.17
C MET A 1 36.15 -2.55 -8.41
N LEU A 2 35.04 -2.85 -9.05
CA LEU A 2 33.72 -2.74 -8.40
C LEU A 2 33.57 -3.91 -7.44
N LEU A 3 33.52 -3.61 -6.17
CA LEU A 3 33.22 -4.60 -5.16
C LEU A 3 31.74 -4.98 -5.29
N GLU A 4 31.41 -6.22 -4.95
CA GLU A 4 30.02 -6.70 -4.98
C GLU A 4 29.06 -5.78 -4.19
N ASN A 5 29.61 -5.00 -3.26
CA ASN A 5 28.87 -4.02 -2.44
C ASN A 5 28.48 -2.74 -3.18
N ASP A 6 28.98 -2.53 -4.39
CA ASP A 6 28.62 -1.35 -5.20
C ASP A 6 27.39 -1.61 -6.08
N MET A 7 26.86 -2.82 -6.08
CA MET A 7 25.58 -3.07 -6.75
C MET A 7 24.50 -2.53 -5.85
N ALA A 8 23.96 -1.36 -6.23
CA ALA A 8 22.93 -0.70 -5.49
C ALA A 8 21.69 -1.59 -5.39
N THR A 9 21.46 -2.15 -4.23
CA THR A 9 20.20 -2.79 -3.89
C THR A 9 19.43 -1.84 -2.98
N TYR A 10 18.11 -1.92 -3.05
CA TYR A 10 17.27 -1.05 -2.23
C TYR A 10 17.33 -1.48 -0.76
N GLU A 11 17.54 -0.52 0.10
CA GLU A 11 17.68 -0.73 1.54
C GLU A 11 16.46 -0.34 2.34
N LYS A 12 15.69 0.64 1.87
CA LYS A 12 14.47 1.12 2.54
C LYS A 12 13.30 1.08 1.58
N VAL A 13 12.51 0.05 1.70
CA VAL A 13 11.44 -0.26 0.74
C VAL A 13 10.07 -0.03 1.38
N LEU A 14 9.22 0.68 0.67
CA LEU A 14 7.82 0.88 1.05
C LEU A 14 6.94 0.09 0.09
N VAL A 15 6.16 -0.84 0.62
CA VAL A 15 5.20 -1.61 -0.18
C VAL A 15 3.81 -1.11 0.12
N ALA A 16 3.11 -0.60 -0.88
CA ALA A 16 1.74 -0.13 -0.77
C ALA A 16 0.80 -1.19 -1.34
N VAL A 17 -0.12 -1.66 -0.53
CA VAL A 17 -1.07 -2.72 -0.89
C VAL A 17 -2.50 -2.24 -0.72
N ASP A 18 -3.42 -2.88 -1.45
CA ASP A 18 -4.86 -2.63 -1.33
C ASP A 18 -5.60 -3.72 -0.53
N LEU A 19 -4.85 -4.66 0.02
CA LEU A 19 -5.35 -5.80 0.79
C LEU A 19 -6.27 -6.74 -0.02
N SER A 20 -6.15 -6.70 -1.34
CA SER A 20 -6.77 -7.68 -2.22
C SER A 20 -5.92 -8.95 -2.29
N SER A 21 -6.43 -9.95 -3.01
CA SER A 21 -5.70 -11.21 -3.23
C SER A 21 -4.37 -10.99 -3.98
N GLU A 22 -4.24 -9.90 -4.72
CA GLU A 22 -3.02 -9.57 -5.46
C GLU A 22 -1.92 -8.94 -4.59
N SER A 23 -2.22 -8.58 -3.35
CA SER A 23 -1.23 -8.01 -2.43
C SER A 23 -0.04 -8.93 -2.20
N ASP A 24 -0.26 -10.24 -2.21
CA ASP A 24 0.80 -11.23 -2.10
C ASP A 24 1.83 -11.11 -3.23
N VAL A 25 1.36 -10.90 -4.45
CA VAL A 25 2.22 -10.76 -5.64
C VAL A 25 3.10 -9.52 -5.52
N VAL A 26 2.51 -8.41 -5.09
CA VAL A 26 3.23 -7.15 -4.90
C VAL A 26 4.31 -7.29 -3.84
N LEU A 27 3.96 -7.84 -2.69
CA LEU A 27 4.89 -8.01 -1.57
C LEU A 27 5.99 -9.01 -1.90
N GLN A 28 5.65 -10.11 -2.55
CA GLN A 28 6.63 -11.10 -2.98
C GLN A 28 7.67 -10.50 -3.93
N LYS A 29 7.23 -9.69 -4.89
CA LYS A 29 8.13 -9.01 -5.82
C LYS A 29 9.03 -8.03 -5.07
N ALA A 30 8.49 -7.28 -4.14
CA ALA A 30 9.27 -6.35 -3.31
C ALA A 30 10.38 -7.08 -2.56
N MET A 31 10.09 -8.23 -1.99
CA MET A 31 11.09 -9.02 -1.26
C MET A 31 12.17 -9.59 -2.18
N GLN A 32 11.81 -9.95 -3.41
CA GLN A 32 12.77 -10.50 -4.38
C GLN A 32 13.82 -9.48 -4.82
N ILE A 33 13.44 -8.20 -4.89
CA ILE A 33 14.34 -7.16 -5.42
C ILE A 33 15.01 -6.31 -4.34
N SER A 34 14.62 -6.52 -3.09
CA SER A 34 15.19 -5.79 -1.96
C SER A 34 16.45 -6.48 -1.47
N ASP A 35 17.34 -5.70 -0.84
CA ASP A 35 18.46 -6.26 -0.10
C ASP A 35 17.92 -7.22 0.97
N PRO A 36 18.60 -8.36 1.23
CA PRO A 36 18.17 -9.27 2.30
C PRO A 36 18.04 -8.62 3.67
N ASP A 37 18.82 -7.56 3.93
CA ASP A 37 18.78 -6.81 5.18
C ASP A 37 17.93 -5.54 5.08
N ALA A 38 17.20 -5.37 3.99
CA ALA A 38 16.39 -4.17 3.75
C ALA A 38 15.32 -3.98 4.81
N GLU A 39 15.10 -2.73 5.18
CA GLU A 39 13.96 -2.33 5.98
C GLU A 39 12.74 -2.22 5.07
N LEU A 40 11.76 -3.07 5.29
CA LEU A 40 10.57 -3.12 4.46
C LEU A 40 9.35 -2.73 5.28
N ASN A 41 8.71 -1.63 4.88
CA ASN A 41 7.46 -1.16 5.48
C ASN A 41 6.29 -1.49 4.56
N LEU A 42 5.22 -1.98 5.15
CA LEU A 42 3.99 -2.32 4.44
C LEU A 42 2.91 -1.34 4.84
N VAL A 43 2.30 -0.67 3.86
CA VAL A 43 1.25 0.32 4.14
C VAL A 43 -0.02 -0.02 3.37
N TYR A 44 -1.13 0.25 4.04
CA TYR A 44 -2.45 0.36 3.44
C TYR A 44 -2.96 1.77 3.71
N VAL A 45 -3.51 2.43 2.71
CA VAL A 45 -4.09 3.77 2.88
C VAL A 45 -5.61 3.65 2.83
N GLN A 46 -6.25 3.99 3.94
CA GLN A 46 -7.69 4.03 4.04
C GLN A 46 -8.19 5.41 3.63
N GLU A 47 -8.99 5.47 2.58
CA GLU A 47 -9.62 6.71 2.15
C GLU A 47 -10.78 7.07 3.10
N PRO A 48 -11.05 8.37 3.29
CA PRO A 48 -12.19 8.80 4.10
C PRO A 48 -13.51 8.28 3.53
N MET A 49 -14.37 7.76 4.39
CA MET A 49 -15.68 7.25 4.00
C MET A 49 -16.70 8.34 3.69
N ASP A 50 -16.42 9.57 4.08
CA ASP A 50 -17.34 10.71 3.97
C ASP A 50 -17.84 10.96 2.55
N ASN A 51 -17.04 10.65 1.55
CA ASN A 51 -17.37 10.90 0.15
C ASN A 51 -18.24 9.81 -0.48
N VAL A 52 -18.42 8.67 0.17
CA VAL A 52 -19.11 7.52 -0.38
C VAL A 52 -20.53 7.40 0.16
N TYR A 53 -20.79 7.84 1.38
CA TYR A 53 -22.04 7.58 2.09
C TYR A 53 -22.96 8.79 2.26
N VAL A 54 -22.47 10.00 2.00
CA VAL A 54 -23.22 11.24 2.23
C VAL A 54 -24.51 11.34 1.36
N GLY A 55 -24.59 10.60 0.28
CA GLY A 55 -25.76 10.61 -0.58
C GLY A 55 -26.71 9.40 -0.47
N ILE A 56 -26.32 8.39 0.31
CA ILE A 56 -27.00 7.08 0.30
C ILE A 56 -27.74 6.77 1.60
N VAL A 57 -27.34 7.38 2.71
CA VAL A 57 -27.89 7.08 4.04
C VAL A 57 -28.62 8.30 4.60
N PRO A 58 -29.83 8.14 5.17
CA PRO A 58 -30.51 9.26 5.87
C PRO A 58 -29.61 9.84 6.95
N GLN A 59 -29.65 11.17 7.06
CA GLN A 59 -28.78 11.92 7.96
C GLN A 59 -28.84 11.46 9.41
N SER A 60 -30.00 10.97 9.86
CA SER A 60 -30.18 10.44 11.22
C SER A 60 -29.53 9.07 11.43
N ALA A 61 -29.42 8.25 10.39
CA ALA A 61 -28.77 6.96 10.45
C ALA A 61 -27.25 7.11 10.30
N ALA A 62 -26.78 8.16 9.60
CA ALA A 62 -25.37 8.41 9.38
C ALA A 62 -24.65 8.75 10.70
N PHE A 63 -25.32 9.44 11.64
CA PHE A 63 -24.70 9.83 12.90
C PHE A 63 -24.52 8.71 13.91
N SER A 64 -25.37 7.69 13.87
CA SER A 64 -25.33 6.60 14.86
C SER A 64 -24.63 5.33 14.35
N GLY A 65 -24.52 5.15 13.03
CA GLY A 65 -23.97 3.94 12.44
C GLY A 65 -22.57 4.07 11.84
N LEU A 66 -22.18 5.28 11.42
CA LEU A 66 -20.91 5.50 10.74
C LEU A 66 -19.69 5.28 11.65
N GLY A 67 -19.76 5.73 12.88
CA GLY A 67 -18.66 5.53 13.84
C GLY A 67 -18.39 4.06 14.12
N ASP A 68 -19.45 3.26 14.30
CA ASP A 68 -19.33 1.82 14.53
C ASP A 68 -18.85 1.09 13.28
N LEU A 69 -19.33 1.51 12.10
CA LEU A 69 -18.93 0.93 10.83
C LEU A 69 -17.44 1.22 10.55
N GLU A 70 -17.00 2.44 10.79
CA GLU A 70 -15.59 2.80 10.64
C GLU A 70 -14.70 2.02 11.59
N ALA A 71 -15.13 1.86 12.85
CA ALA A 71 -14.38 1.08 13.83
C ALA A 71 -14.27 -0.39 13.42
N GLN A 72 -15.38 -1.00 12.95
CA GLN A 72 -15.38 -2.38 12.49
C GLN A 72 -14.51 -2.56 11.25
N LEU A 73 -14.60 -1.64 10.29
CA LEU A 73 -13.75 -1.66 9.10
C LEU A 73 -12.28 -1.52 9.46
N GLY A 74 -11.97 -0.62 10.38
CA GLY A 74 -10.61 -0.42 10.88
C GLY A 74 -10.03 -1.68 11.50
N GLU A 75 -10.82 -2.41 12.29
CA GLU A 75 -10.38 -3.67 12.88
C GLU A 75 -10.16 -4.76 11.81
N GLU A 76 -11.05 -4.87 10.83
CA GLU A 76 -10.89 -5.81 9.72
C GLU A 76 -9.63 -5.53 8.91
N LEU A 77 -9.35 -4.26 8.64
CA LEU A 77 -8.16 -3.86 7.89
C LEU A 77 -6.89 -4.16 8.67
N LYS A 78 -6.89 -3.93 9.97
CA LYS A 78 -5.76 -4.29 10.84
C LYS A 78 -5.52 -5.79 10.82
N GLU A 79 -6.57 -6.59 10.91
CA GLU A 79 -6.46 -8.06 10.87
C GLU A 79 -5.91 -8.56 9.54
N LYS A 80 -6.39 -8.00 8.43
CA LYS A 80 -5.92 -8.35 7.09
C LYS A 80 -4.45 -7.96 6.90
N LEU A 81 -4.08 -6.77 7.34
CA LEU A 81 -2.71 -6.30 7.25
C LEU A 81 -1.79 -7.14 8.13
N ALA A 82 -2.21 -7.47 9.35
CA ALA A 82 -1.46 -8.32 10.26
C ALA A 82 -1.27 -9.73 9.69
N ALA A 83 -2.31 -10.30 9.08
CA ALA A 83 -2.24 -11.61 8.44
C ALA A 83 -1.25 -11.61 7.27
N LEU A 84 -1.27 -10.55 6.45
CA LEU A 84 -0.34 -10.40 5.34
C LEU A 84 1.10 -10.24 5.85
N GLY A 85 1.30 -9.42 6.86
CA GLY A 85 2.61 -9.24 7.49
C GLY A 85 3.16 -10.53 8.06
N LYS A 86 2.34 -11.30 8.75
CA LYS A 86 2.72 -12.58 9.33
C LYS A 86 3.11 -13.60 8.25
N LYS A 87 2.40 -13.61 7.14
CA LYS A 87 2.68 -14.49 6.01
C LYS A 87 4.07 -14.27 5.42
N PHE A 88 4.57 -13.04 5.47
CA PHE A 88 5.87 -12.65 4.94
C PHE A 88 6.91 -12.33 6.02
N ASP A 89 6.65 -12.72 7.26
CA ASP A 89 7.55 -12.53 8.41
C ASP A 89 7.90 -11.07 8.68
N LEU A 90 6.95 -10.16 8.48
CA LEU A 90 7.13 -8.74 8.77
C LEU A 90 6.68 -8.45 10.21
N PRO A 91 7.51 -7.74 11.01
CA PRO A 91 7.13 -7.38 12.37
C PRO A 91 6.03 -6.32 12.38
N GLU A 92 5.28 -6.27 13.47
CA GLU A 92 4.13 -5.35 13.60
C GLU A 92 4.52 -3.87 13.43
N ASP A 93 5.70 -3.48 13.87
CA ASP A 93 6.16 -2.10 13.76
C ASP A 93 6.44 -1.67 12.31
N LYS A 94 6.42 -2.61 11.38
CA LYS A 94 6.58 -2.35 9.95
C LYS A 94 5.25 -2.36 9.19
N LEU A 95 4.14 -2.52 9.88
CA LEU A 95 2.79 -2.56 9.29
C LEU A 95 2.07 -1.25 9.64
N HIS A 96 1.56 -0.55 8.64
CA HIS A 96 0.98 0.77 8.83
C HIS A 96 -0.35 0.91 8.10
N ILE A 97 -1.34 1.45 8.79
CA ILE A 97 -2.58 1.91 8.16
C ILE A 97 -2.55 3.43 8.19
N LEU A 98 -2.54 4.03 7.01
CA LEU A 98 -2.57 5.48 6.85
C LEU A 98 -3.98 5.92 6.46
N HIS A 99 -4.33 7.15 6.76
CA HIS A 99 -5.64 7.69 6.45
C HIS A 99 -5.50 8.93 5.57
N GLY A 100 -6.19 8.94 4.46
CA GLY A 100 -6.19 10.08 3.55
C GLY A 100 -6.18 9.69 2.08
N SER A 101 -5.64 10.55 1.26
CA SER A 101 -5.46 10.29 -0.17
C SER A 101 -4.29 9.32 -0.38
N PRO A 102 -4.48 8.19 -1.07
CA PRO A 102 -3.45 7.17 -1.17
C PRO A 102 -2.10 7.68 -1.67
N ALA A 103 -2.06 8.36 -2.80
CA ALA A 103 -0.78 8.83 -3.35
C ALA A 103 -0.10 9.84 -2.43
N HIS A 104 -0.87 10.76 -1.85
CA HIS A 104 -0.33 11.77 -0.94
C HIS A 104 0.28 11.13 0.32
N GLU A 105 -0.43 10.21 0.92
CA GLU A 105 0.04 9.54 2.14
C GLU A 105 1.24 8.63 1.88
N ILE A 106 1.26 7.96 0.73
CA ILE A 106 2.40 7.15 0.32
C ILE A 106 3.65 8.02 0.13
N HIS A 107 3.52 9.16 -0.56
CA HIS A 107 4.63 10.10 -0.75
C HIS A 107 5.12 10.64 0.58
N ARG A 108 4.20 11.05 1.45
CA ARG A 108 4.54 11.58 2.76
C ARG A 108 5.29 10.57 3.62
N PHE A 109 4.84 9.33 3.63
CA PHE A 109 5.51 8.24 4.34
C PHE A 109 6.92 8.02 3.77
N ALA A 110 7.03 7.95 2.45
CA ALA A 110 8.31 7.72 1.79
C ALA A 110 9.33 8.81 2.12
N GLU A 111 8.89 10.07 2.15
CA GLU A 111 9.77 11.19 2.55
C GLU A 111 10.17 11.10 4.01
N THR A 112 9.21 10.85 4.90
CA THR A 112 9.44 10.81 6.34
C THR A 112 10.45 9.73 6.72
N TYR A 113 10.38 8.57 6.09
CA TYR A 113 11.22 7.42 6.42
C TYR A 113 12.40 7.23 5.45
N ALA A 114 12.67 8.20 4.59
CA ALA A 114 13.77 8.16 3.62
C ALA A 114 13.75 6.90 2.76
N THR A 115 12.59 6.54 2.26
CA THR A 115 12.36 5.38 1.39
C THR A 115 13.13 5.55 0.09
N ASP A 116 13.81 4.51 -0.36
CA ASP A 116 14.54 4.52 -1.63
C ASP A 116 13.81 3.77 -2.75
N LEU A 117 12.81 2.97 -2.41
CA LEU A 117 11.95 2.29 -3.39
C LEU A 117 10.52 2.19 -2.89
N ILE A 118 9.57 2.62 -3.71
CA ILE A 118 8.14 2.34 -3.50
C ILE A 118 7.74 1.21 -4.44
N VAL A 119 7.10 0.18 -3.90
CA VAL A 119 6.56 -0.94 -4.68
C VAL A 119 5.05 -0.89 -4.59
N ILE A 120 4.37 -0.88 -5.73
CA ILE A 120 2.91 -0.78 -5.81
C ILE A 120 2.39 -1.64 -6.97
N GLY A 121 1.18 -2.17 -6.84
CA GLY A 121 0.53 -2.89 -7.94
C GLY A 121 -0.02 -1.95 -9.00
N THR A 122 -0.10 -2.42 -10.23
CA THR A 122 -0.62 -1.62 -11.35
C THR A 122 -2.11 -1.33 -11.23
N HIS A 123 -2.86 -2.20 -10.54
CA HIS A 123 -4.32 -2.06 -10.35
C HIS A 123 -4.67 -2.23 -8.90
N GLY A 124 -5.65 -1.47 -8.42
CA GLY A 124 -6.32 -1.77 -7.17
C GLY A 124 -7.53 -2.66 -7.42
N GLN A 125 -8.37 -2.84 -6.41
CA GLN A 125 -9.58 -3.68 -6.47
C GLN A 125 -10.53 -3.29 -7.61
N LYS A 126 -10.49 -2.04 -8.06
CA LYS A 126 -11.37 -1.50 -9.08
C LYS A 126 -10.65 -1.18 -10.39
N GLY A 127 -9.40 -1.63 -10.53
CA GLY A 127 -8.57 -1.28 -11.67
C GLY A 127 -9.00 -1.93 -12.97
N LEU A 128 -8.87 -1.19 -14.07
CA LEU A 128 -9.01 -1.72 -15.41
C LEU A 128 -7.73 -2.44 -15.82
N GLN A 129 -7.87 -3.59 -16.44
CA GLN A 129 -6.76 -4.51 -16.70
C GLN A 129 -5.68 -4.00 -17.64
N LEU A 130 -5.99 -2.97 -18.43
CA LEU A 130 -5.08 -2.51 -19.48
C LEU A 130 -4.40 -1.18 -19.20
N LEU A 131 -4.77 -0.51 -18.10
CA LEU A 131 -4.23 0.81 -17.78
C LEU A 131 -3.61 0.79 -16.39
N LEU A 132 -2.59 1.62 -16.21
CA LEU A 132 -2.04 1.86 -14.88
C LEU A 132 -3.13 2.47 -14.01
N GLY A 133 -3.34 1.92 -12.80
CA GLY A 133 -4.35 2.42 -11.86
C GLY A 133 -4.07 3.87 -11.47
N SER A 134 -5.13 4.58 -11.10
CA SER A 134 -5.03 6.00 -10.74
C SER A 134 -4.06 6.25 -9.59
N THR A 135 -4.07 5.40 -8.57
CA THR A 135 -3.15 5.50 -7.43
C THR A 135 -1.72 5.24 -7.87
N ALA A 136 -1.47 4.17 -8.62
CA ALA A 136 -0.13 3.84 -9.10
C ALA A 136 0.43 4.97 -9.98
N ASN A 137 -0.40 5.53 -10.86
CA ASN A 137 -0.02 6.65 -11.72
C ASN A 137 0.34 7.89 -10.90
N ALA A 138 -0.47 8.23 -9.91
CA ALA A 138 -0.21 9.39 -9.05
C ALA A 138 1.04 9.19 -8.19
N VAL A 139 1.26 7.99 -7.69
CA VAL A 139 2.48 7.66 -6.94
C VAL A 139 3.70 7.82 -7.82
N LEU A 140 3.66 7.27 -9.02
CA LEU A 140 4.77 7.33 -9.97
C LEU A 140 5.16 8.78 -10.30
N HIS A 141 4.18 9.65 -10.54
CA HIS A 141 4.45 11.03 -10.94
C HIS A 141 4.96 11.92 -9.81
N GLY A 142 4.58 11.64 -8.57
CA GLY A 142 4.94 12.49 -7.43
C GLY A 142 6.08 11.98 -6.56
N ALA A 143 6.62 10.80 -6.87
CA ALA A 143 7.62 10.17 -6.01
C ALA A 143 8.97 10.88 -6.08
N GLY A 144 9.62 11.01 -4.92
CA GLY A 144 10.99 11.48 -4.81
C GLY A 144 12.03 10.36 -4.81
N CYS A 145 11.61 9.12 -5.05
CA CYS A 145 12.47 7.94 -5.11
C CYS A 145 12.02 7.02 -6.25
N ASP A 146 12.70 5.92 -6.43
CA ASP A 146 12.34 4.94 -7.43
C ASP A 146 10.99 4.28 -7.12
N VAL A 147 10.24 3.95 -8.16
CA VAL A 147 8.94 3.29 -8.03
C VAL A 147 8.92 2.06 -8.92
N LEU A 148 8.62 0.92 -8.34
CA LEU A 148 8.35 -0.30 -9.08
C LEU A 148 6.85 -0.53 -9.11
N SER A 149 6.29 -0.53 -10.31
CA SER A 149 4.90 -0.88 -10.52
C SER A 149 4.82 -2.34 -10.91
N VAL A 150 4.32 -3.17 -9.99
CA VAL A 150 4.20 -4.61 -10.22
C VAL A 150 2.95 -4.88 -11.06
N ARG A 151 3.14 -5.53 -12.19
CA ARG A 151 2.03 -5.85 -13.06
C ARG A 151 1.12 -6.88 -12.41
N ILE A 152 -0.13 -6.49 -12.26
CA ILE A 152 -1.20 -7.35 -11.81
C ILE A 152 -2.15 -7.52 -12.99
N GLY A 153 -2.41 -8.75 -13.37
CA GLY A 153 -3.29 -9.05 -14.47
C GLY A 153 -4.06 -10.34 -14.22
N PRO A 154 -5.04 -10.63 -15.07
CA PRO A 154 -5.75 -11.89 -14.96
C PRO A 154 -4.77 -13.05 -15.18
N GLU A 155 -4.94 -14.10 -14.40
CA GLU A 155 -4.22 -15.34 -14.64
C GLU A 155 -4.66 -15.91 -15.99
N GLU A 156 -3.71 -16.20 -16.82
CA GLU A 156 -4.00 -16.87 -18.08
C GLU A 156 -4.22 -18.35 -17.86
#